data_00db26a47e7a6b2c20ddfe1537c56a95
#
_entry.id   00db26a47e7a6b2c20ddfe1537c56a95
#
_cell.length_a   1.000
_cell.length_b   1.000
_cell.length_c   1.000
_cell.angle_alpha   90.00
_cell.angle_beta   90.00
_cell.angle_gamma   90.00
#
_symmetry.space_group_name_H-M   'P 1'
#
loop_
_entity.id
_entity.type
_entity.pdbx_description
1 polymer ?
#
loop_
_entity_poly.entity_id
_entity_poly.type
_entity_poly.pdbx_seq_one_letter_code
_entity_poly.pdbx_strand_id
1 'polypeptide(L)'
;SLGIVCPLSSLTQSRVPASELLTRFKTHPAVRPLIKNTESLEYGAHLVPEGGLHSMPVQYAGNGWLLLGDALRSCVNTGISVRGMDMALTGAQAAAQTLISACQHREPQNLFPLYHHNVERSLLWDVLQRYQHVPALLQRPGWYRTWPALMQDISRDLWDQGDKPVPPLRQLFWRHLRRHGLWHLAGDVVRSIRCL
;
A
#
# COMPACT_ATOMS: atom_id res chain seq x y z
N SER A 1 8.19 14.73 6.21
CA SER A 1 9.07 13.62 5.76
C SER A 1 8.89 13.37 4.27
N LEU A 2 9.94 12.87 3.63
CA LEU A 2 9.97 12.52 2.21
C LEU A 2 10.47 11.08 2.09
N GLY A 3 9.73 10.22 1.41
CA GLY A 3 10.11 8.82 1.25
C GLY A 3 9.60 8.20 -0.04
N ILE A 4 10.10 7.03 -0.35
CA ILE A 4 9.62 6.19 -1.45
C ILE A 4 9.31 4.80 -0.91
N VAL A 5 8.21 4.24 -1.36
CA VAL A 5 7.86 2.82 -1.17
C VAL A 5 7.95 2.15 -2.54
N CYS A 6 8.70 1.08 -2.64
CA CYS A 6 8.82 0.36 -3.90
C CYS A 6 8.86 -1.16 -3.69
N PRO A 7 8.23 -1.94 -4.57
CA PRO A 7 8.32 -3.40 -4.53
C PRO A 7 9.76 -3.86 -4.77
N LEU A 8 10.23 -4.84 -3.99
CA LEU A 8 11.57 -5.43 -4.17
C LEU A 8 11.79 -5.98 -5.58
N SER A 9 10.76 -6.58 -6.18
CA SER A 9 10.82 -7.06 -7.57
C SER A 9 11.14 -5.96 -8.57
N SER A 10 10.55 -4.78 -8.39
CA SER A 10 10.84 -3.61 -9.25
C SER A 10 12.26 -3.10 -9.03
N LEU A 11 12.74 -3.11 -7.79
CA LEU A 11 14.11 -2.73 -7.46
C LEU A 11 15.13 -3.66 -8.13
N THR A 12 14.92 -4.97 -8.03
CA THR A 12 15.77 -5.99 -8.64
C THR A 12 15.79 -5.87 -10.17
N GLN A 13 14.63 -5.63 -10.79
CA GLN A 13 14.53 -5.46 -12.25
C GLN A 13 15.21 -4.18 -12.74
N SER A 14 15.12 -3.10 -11.98
CA SER A 14 15.70 -1.80 -12.35
C SER A 14 17.22 -1.76 -12.23
N ARG A 15 17.81 -2.66 -11.43
CA ARG A 15 19.24 -2.66 -11.06
C ARG A 15 19.73 -1.33 -10.46
N VAL A 16 18.81 -0.53 -9.92
CA VAL A 16 19.12 0.77 -9.30
C VAL A 16 19.11 0.59 -7.77
N PRO A 17 20.17 0.99 -7.06
CA PRO A 17 20.20 0.97 -5.61
C PRO A 17 19.07 1.83 -5.00
N ALA A 18 18.50 1.40 -3.88
CA ALA A 18 17.41 2.14 -3.21
C ALA A 18 17.81 3.58 -2.83
N SER A 19 19.06 3.78 -2.39
CA SER A 19 19.62 5.10 -2.08
C SER A 19 19.65 6.03 -3.30
N GLU A 20 19.98 5.48 -4.47
CA GLU A 20 19.99 6.25 -5.72
C GLU A 20 18.57 6.65 -6.14
N LEU A 21 17.57 5.78 -5.96
CA LEU A 21 16.16 6.12 -6.22
C LEU A 21 15.71 7.31 -5.38
N LEU A 22 16.04 7.33 -4.09
CA LEU A 22 15.71 8.46 -3.23
C LEU A 22 16.42 9.75 -3.68
N THR A 23 17.68 9.65 -4.09
CA THR A 23 18.44 10.79 -4.64
C THR A 23 17.81 11.30 -5.92
N ARG A 24 17.45 10.42 -6.85
CA ARG A 24 16.74 10.80 -8.10
C ARG A 24 15.40 11.48 -7.80
N PHE A 25 14.67 10.98 -6.81
CA PHE A 25 13.40 11.57 -6.38
C PHE A 25 13.61 12.98 -5.81
N LYS A 26 14.59 13.16 -4.92
CA LYS A 26 14.95 14.48 -4.35
C LYS A 26 15.38 15.49 -5.42
N THR A 27 16.05 15.04 -6.46
CA THR A 27 16.55 15.92 -7.56
C THR A 27 15.52 16.14 -8.66
N HIS A 28 14.38 15.42 -8.64
CA HIS A 28 13.32 15.60 -9.64
C HIS A 28 12.81 17.04 -9.68
N PRO A 29 12.61 17.64 -10.86
CA PRO A 29 12.23 19.06 -11.00
C PRO A 29 10.96 19.45 -10.22
N ALA A 30 9.99 18.56 -10.08
CA ALA A 30 8.77 18.80 -9.31
C ALA A 30 8.96 18.68 -7.79
N VAL A 31 9.97 17.94 -7.31
CA VAL A 31 10.21 17.70 -5.89
C VAL A 31 11.25 18.66 -5.32
N ARG A 32 12.31 18.92 -6.08
CA ARG A 32 13.42 19.78 -5.65
C ARG A 32 12.98 21.16 -5.11
N PRO A 33 12.01 21.87 -5.70
CA PRO A 33 11.56 23.16 -5.15
C PRO A 33 10.93 23.03 -3.76
N LEU A 34 10.26 21.88 -3.46
CA LEU A 34 9.57 21.64 -2.20
C LEU A 34 10.52 21.41 -1.02
N ILE A 35 11.74 20.94 -1.32
CA ILE A 35 12.78 20.65 -0.33
C ILE A 35 13.99 21.57 -0.43
N LYS A 36 13.87 22.63 -1.22
CA LYS A 36 14.93 23.65 -1.36
C LYS A 36 15.19 24.31 0.00
N ASN A 37 16.47 24.43 0.36
CA ASN A 37 16.89 25.02 1.62
C ASN A 37 16.50 24.23 2.87
N THR A 38 16.19 22.92 2.75
CA THR A 38 16.00 22.05 3.89
C THR A 38 17.24 21.19 4.14
N GLU A 39 17.46 20.84 5.38
CA GLU A 39 18.49 19.91 5.81
C GLU A 39 17.91 18.52 6.10
N SER A 40 18.64 17.46 5.78
CA SER A 40 18.24 16.10 6.13
C SER A 40 18.59 15.83 7.59
N LEU A 41 17.57 15.79 8.43
CA LEU A 41 17.75 15.55 9.88
C LEU A 41 17.94 14.09 10.20
N GLU A 42 17.28 13.19 9.45
CA GLU A 42 17.28 11.75 9.70
C GLU A 42 17.12 10.99 8.38
N TYR A 43 17.68 9.79 8.34
CA TYR A 43 17.50 8.84 7.23
C TYR A 43 17.23 7.45 7.79
N GLY A 44 16.22 6.77 7.25
CA GLY A 44 15.90 5.39 7.58
C GLY A 44 15.42 4.63 6.34
N ALA A 45 15.69 3.35 6.30
CA ALA A 45 15.16 2.44 5.30
C ALA A 45 14.97 1.06 5.92
N HIS A 46 13.83 0.43 5.65
CA HIS A 46 13.53 -0.92 6.11
C HIS A 46 12.60 -1.65 5.14
N LEU A 47 12.56 -2.96 5.28
CA LEU A 47 11.66 -3.83 4.53
C LEU A 47 10.37 -4.03 5.32
N VAL A 48 9.26 -3.86 4.64
CA VAL A 48 7.92 -4.03 5.22
C VAL A 48 7.15 -5.07 4.42
N PRO A 49 6.53 -6.09 5.05
CA PRO A 49 5.70 -7.06 4.36
C PRO A 49 4.31 -6.49 4.08
N GLU A 50 4.07 -6.00 2.87
CA GLU A 50 2.79 -5.40 2.44
C GLU A 50 1.89 -6.37 1.66
N GLY A 51 2.06 -7.67 1.80
CA GLY A 51 1.29 -8.67 1.05
C GLY A 51 -0.17 -8.84 1.51
N GLY A 52 -0.60 -8.14 2.56
CA GLY A 52 -1.93 -8.21 3.12
C GLY A 52 -2.28 -9.59 3.68
N LEU A 53 -3.58 -9.91 3.76
CA LEU A 53 -4.12 -11.14 4.35
C LEU A 53 -3.46 -12.41 3.79
N HIS A 54 -3.28 -12.49 2.48
CA HIS A 54 -2.70 -13.67 1.82
C HIS A 54 -1.22 -13.91 2.12
N SER A 55 -0.55 -12.94 2.73
CA SER A 55 0.85 -13.07 3.13
C SER A 55 1.03 -13.45 4.60
N MET A 56 -0.03 -13.48 5.38
CA MET A 56 0.04 -13.90 6.79
C MET A 56 0.57 -15.33 6.90
N PRO A 57 1.41 -15.63 7.92
CA PRO A 57 1.82 -17.00 8.20
C PRO A 57 0.61 -17.88 8.48
N VAL A 58 0.63 -19.13 8.01
CA VAL A 58 -0.43 -20.09 8.29
C VAL A 58 -0.53 -20.40 9.80
N GLN A 59 0.63 -20.44 10.46
CA GLN A 59 0.72 -20.60 11.91
C GLN A 59 1.48 -19.40 12.47
N TYR A 60 0.83 -18.63 13.32
CA TYR A 60 1.38 -17.40 13.91
C TYR A 60 1.31 -17.37 15.42
N ALA A 61 1.00 -18.51 16.03
CA ALA A 61 1.13 -18.74 17.45
C ALA A 61 1.32 -20.25 17.74
N GLY A 62 1.81 -20.57 18.90
CA GLY A 62 2.03 -21.95 19.35
C GLY A 62 2.32 -22.01 20.85
N ASN A 63 3.02 -23.05 21.27
CA ASN A 63 3.36 -23.23 22.67
C ASN A 63 4.34 -22.14 23.15
N GLY A 64 3.83 -21.19 23.91
CA GLY A 64 4.63 -20.13 24.52
C GLY A 64 5.12 -19.02 23.57
N TRP A 65 4.61 -18.95 22.34
CA TRP A 65 4.95 -17.91 21.38
C TRP A 65 3.75 -17.46 20.55
N LEU A 66 3.77 -16.22 20.11
CA LEU A 66 2.87 -15.64 19.12
C LEU A 66 3.56 -14.53 18.34
N LEU A 67 3.15 -14.33 17.10
CA LEU A 67 3.65 -13.29 16.20
C LEU A 67 2.67 -12.12 16.18
N LEU A 68 3.21 -10.90 16.13
CA LEU A 68 2.42 -9.67 16.00
C LEU A 68 3.21 -8.62 15.18
N GLY A 69 2.55 -7.54 14.80
CA GLY A 69 3.16 -6.48 14.00
C GLY A 69 3.68 -7.01 12.66
N ASP A 70 4.87 -6.57 12.26
CA ASP A 70 5.48 -6.96 10.98
C ASP A 70 5.81 -8.46 10.90
N ALA A 71 6.08 -9.11 12.04
CA ALA A 71 6.27 -10.56 12.08
C ALA A 71 4.99 -11.33 11.74
N LEU A 72 3.80 -10.80 12.12
CA LEU A 72 2.49 -11.31 11.71
C LEU A 72 2.13 -10.90 10.28
N ARG A 73 2.88 -9.99 9.66
CA ARG A 73 2.57 -9.34 8.39
C ARG A 73 1.30 -8.51 8.44
N SER A 74 1.10 -7.80 9.56
CA SER A 74 -0.09 -6.97 9.80
C SER A 74 -0.08 -5.63 9.07
N CYS A 75 0.99 -5.29 8.36
CA CYS A 75 1.05 -4.06 7.58
C CYS A 75 0.10 -4.12 6.38
N VAL A 76 -0.71 -3.08 6.21
CA VAL A 76 -1.71 -2.98 5.14
C VAL A 76 -1.42 -1.78 4.26
N ASN A 77 -1.28 -2.02 2.97
CA ASN A 77 -1.29 -0.98 1.95
C ASN A 77 -2.71 -0.81 1.42
N THR A 78 -3.30 0.37 1.61
CA THR A 78 -4.67 0.69 1.16
C THR A 78 -4.70 1.23 -0.28
N GLY A 79 -3.54 1.35 -0.94
CA GLY A 79 -3.39 2.01 -2.24
C GLY A 79 -3.18 3.52 -2.14
N ILE A 80 -3.52 4.14 -1.02
CA ILE A 80 -3.37 5.57 -0.75
C ILE A 80 -2.38 5.79 0.41
N SER A 81 -2.40 4.92 1.40
CA SER A 81 -1.52 4.98 2.57
C SER A 81 -1.11 3.59 3.02
N VAL A 82 0.02 3.52 3.71
CA VAL A 82 0.52 2.30 4.36
C VAL A 82 0.22 2.40 5.85
N ARG A 83 -0.51 1.42 6.37
CA ARG A 83 -0.92 1.33 7.77
C ARG A 83 -0.14 0.20 8.45
N GLY A 84 0.87 0.54 9.22
CA GLY A 84 1.71 -0.43 9.94
C GLY A 84 1.55 -0.30 11.44
N MET A 85 1.79 0.89 12.01
CA MET A 85 1.82 1.11 13.45
C MET A 85 0.49 0.85 14.15
N ASP A 86 -0.60 1.36 13.62
CA ASP A 86 -1.94 1.18 14.14
C ASP A 86 -2.41 -0.28 14.02
N MET A 87 -2.04 -0.96 12.95
CA MET A 87 -2.31 -2.39 12.78
C MET A 87 -1.49 -3.25 13.74
N ALA A 88 -0.22 -2.87 13.98
CA ALA A 88 0.62 -3.52 14.96
C ALA A 88 0.07 -3.37 16.39
N LEU A 89 -0.42 -2.18 16.75
CA LEU A 89 -1.08 -1.93 18.04
C LEU A 89 -2.36 -2.75 18.21
N THR A 90 -3.18 -2.84 17.17
CA THR A 90 -4.39 -3.68 17.19
C THR A 90 -4.05 -5.16 17.35
N GLY A 91 -3.03 -5.64 16.64
CA GLY A 91 -2.51 -7.01 16.80
C GLY A 91 -1.94 -7.25 18.21
N ALA A 92 -1.25 -6.28 18.79
CA ALA A 92 -0.74 -6.35 20.16
C ALA A 92 -1.86 -6.42 21.19
N GLN A 93 -2.98 -5.73 20.98
CA GLN A 93 -4.16 -5.82 21.83
C GLN A 93 -4.76 -7.23 21.82
N ALA A 94 -4.92 -7.84 20.63
CA ALA A 94 -5.39 -9.22 20.51
C ALA A 94 -4.45 -10.22 21.19
N ALA A 95 -3.12 -10.00 21.05
CA ALA A 95 -2.10 -10.80 21.71
C ALA A 95 -2.17 -10.69 23.23
N ALA A 96 -2.31 -9.47 23.78
CA ALA A 96 -2.44 -9.25 25.21
C ALA A 96 -3.70 -9.93 25.79
N GLN A 97 -4.83 -9.81 25.11
CA GLN A 97 -6.07 -10.50 25.51
C GLN A 97 -5.88 -12.01 25.54
N THR A 98 -5.19 -12.57 24.55
CA THR A 98 -4.88 -13.99 24.47
C THR A 98 -4.03 -14.44 25.66
N LEU A 99 -2.95 -13.72 25.98
CA LEU A 99 -2.07 -14.05 27.08
C LEU A 99 -2.77 -13.94 28.44
N ILE A 100 -3.54 -12.88 28.65
CA ILE A 100 -4.31 -12.70 29.90
C ILE A 100 -5.26 -13.87 30.10
N SER A 101 -6.04 -14.24 29.07
CA SER A 101 -6.97 -15.37 29.15
C SER A 101 -6.25 -16.69 29.39
N ALA A 102 -5.16 -16.95 28.69
CA ALA A 102 -4.36 -18.16 28.87
C ALA A 102 -3.78 -18.27 30.28
N CYS A 103 -3.31 -17.18 30.87
CA CYS A 103 -2.82 -17.15 32.24
C CYS A 103 -3.94 -17.42 33.27
N GLN A 104 -5.13 -16.85 33.04
CA GLN A 104 -6.27 -17.03 33.94
C GLN A 104 -6.80 -18.50 33.97
N HIS A 105 -6.81 -19.14 32.81
CA HIS A 105 -7.31 -20.49 32.67
C HIS A 105 -6.26 -21.58 32.85
N ARG A 106 -5.00 -21.22 33.12
CA ARG A 106 -3.87 -22.14 33.25
C ARG A 106 -3.67 -23.06 32.05
N GLU A 107 -4.04 -22.61 30.86
CA GLU A 107 -3.90 -23.35 29.60
C GLU A 107 -2.87 -22.71 28.65
N PRO A 108 -1.56 -22.68 28.99
CA PRO A 108 -0.58 -22.00 28.14
C PRO A 108 -0.08 -22.85 26.95
N GLN A 109 -0.59 -24.07 26.75
CA GLN A 109 0.09 -25.03 25.86
C GLN A 109 -0.15 -24.78 24.38
N ASN A 110 -1.31 -24.29 23.94
CA ASN A 110 -1.53 -23.93 22.54
C ASN A 110 -2.28 -22.62 22.41
N LEU A 111 -1.54 -21.54 22.22
CA LEU A 111 -2.12 -20.21 22.12
C LEU A 111 -2.80 -19.96 20.75
N PHE A 112 -2.57 -20.81 19.74
CA PHE A 112 -3.03 -20.54 18.39
C PHE A 112 -4.56 -20.38 18.25
N PRO A 113 -5.40 -21.32 18.75
CA PRO A 113 -6.84 -21.19 18.57
C PRO A 113 -7.42 -19.93 19.20
N LEU A 114 -6.96 -19.59 20.41
CA LEU A 114 -7.42 -18.41 21.14
C LEU A 114 -6.90 -17.13 20.49
N TYR A 115 -5.64 -17.11 20.08
CA TYR A 115 -5.07 -15.95 19.41
C TYR A 115 -5.70 -15.72 18.04
N HIS A 116 -5.92 -16.78 17.27
CA HIS A 116 -6.61 -16.73 15.99
C HIS A 116 -8.01 -16.11 16.14
N HIS A 117 -8.78 -16.61 17.12
CA HIS A 117 -10.11 -16.08 17.44
C HIS A 117 -10.07 -14.58 17.80
N ASN A 118 -9.11 -14.14 18.63
CA ASN A 118 -8.97 -12.74 19.02
C ASN A 118 -8.52 -11.84 17.87
N VAL A 119 -7.65 -12.35 16.96
CA VAL A 119 -7.24 -11.65 15.76
C VAL A 119 -8.41 -11.49 14.80
N GLU A 120 -9.19 -12.54 14.54
CA GLU A 120 -10.35 -12.49 13.64
C GLU A 120 -11.44 -11.52 14.11
N ARG A 121 -11.54 -11.27 15.40
CA ARG A 121 -12.50 -10.30 15.97
C ARG A 121 -11.93 -8.89 16.11
N SER A 122 -10.72 -8.67 15.68
CA SER A 122 -10.05 -7.37 15.79
C SER A 122 -10.24 -6.53 14.53
N LEU A 123 -10.09 -5.21 14.68
CA LEU A 123 -10.03 -4.27 13.55
C LEU A 123 -8.93 -4.66 12.55
N LEU A 124 -7.84 -5.29 13.01
CA LEU A 124 -6.78 -5.76 12.13
C LEU A 124 -7.33 -6.71 11.06
N TRP A 125 -8.15 -7.70 11.46
CA TRP A 125 -8.72 -8.66 10.53
C TRP A 125 -9.68 -8.02 9.53
N ASP A 126 -10.56 -7.15 10.00
CA ASP A 126 -11.51 -6.43 9.15
C ASP A 126 -10.79 -5.60 8.07
N VAL A 127 -9.71 -4.94 8.46
CA VAL A 127 -8.90 -4.13 7.54
C VAL A 127 -8.13 -5.02 6.57
N LEU A 128 -7.51 -6.11 7.05
CA LEU A 128 -6.83 -7.07 6.18
C LEU A 128 -7.76 -7.71 5.15
N GLN A 129 -8.96 -8.11 5.55
CA GLN A 129 -9.97 -8.64 4.65
C GLN A 129 -10.43 -7.62 3.62
N ARG A 130 -10.70 -6.39 4.05
CA ARG A 130 -11.16 -5.32 3.16
C ARG A 130 -10.15 -5.01 2.06
N TYR A 131 -8.87 -4.95 2.39
CA TYR A 131 -7.82 -4.58 1.44
C TYR A 131 -7.00 -5.76 0.91
N GLN A 132 -7.47 -6.99 1.07
CA GLN A 132 -6.73 -8.21 0.68
C GLN A 132 -6.31 -8.27 -0.79
N HIS A 133 -7.03 -7.58 -1.68
CA HIS A 133 -6.76 -7.58 -3.13
C HIS A 133 -5.91 -6.39 -3.59
N VAL A 134 -5.71 -5.38 -2.74
CA VAL A 134 -4.94 -4.17 -3.09
C VAL A 134 -3.49 -4.48 -3.46
N PRO A 135 -2.76 -5.39 -2.79
CA PRO A 135 -1.39 -5.74 -3.19
C PRO A 135 -1.29 -6.23 -4.64
N ALA A 136 -2.23 -7.05 -5.09
CA ALA A 136 -2.28 -7.52 -6.47
C ALA A 136 -2.61 -6.40 -7.47
N LEU A 137 -3.45 -5.46 -7.06
CA LEU A 137 -3.77 -4.27 -7.85
C LEU A 137 -2.55 -3.37 -8.03
N LEU A 138 -1.81 -3.11 -6.96
CA LEU A 138 -0.62 -2.25 -6.97
C LEU A 138 0.57 -2.84 -7.75
N GLN A 139 0.58 -4.13 -8.03
CA GLN A 139 1.59 -4.74 -8.90
C GLN A 139 1.36 -4.48 -10.39
N ARG A 140 0.25 -3.87 -10.77
CA ARG A 140 -0.09 -3.64 -12.18
C ARG A 140 0.60 -2.40 -12.73
N PRO A 141 1.34 -2.54 -13.85
CA PRO A 141 2.07 -1.41 -14.46
C PRO A 141 1.17 -0.23 -14.86
N GLY A 142 -0.11 -0.49 -15.14
CA GLY A 142 -1.09 0.53 -15.52
C GLY A 142 -1.23 1.65 -14.50
N TRP A 143 -1.15 1.33 -13.20
CA TRP A 143 -1.23 2.31 -12.10
C TRP A 143 -0.09 3.32 -12.09
N TYR A 144 1.07 2.93 -12.60
CA TYR A 144 2.27 3.77 -12.58
C TYR A 144 2.59 4.40 -13.93
N ARG A 145 1.93 3.99 -15.00
CA ARG A 145 2.19 4.47 -16.37
C ARG A 145 0.94 5.02 -17.03
N THR A 146 -0.08 4.18 -17.24
CA THR A 146 -1.26 4.53 -18.04
C THR A 146 -2.14 5.55 -17.34
N TRP A 147 -2.44 5.33 -16.05
CA TRP A 147 -3.28 6.25 -15.28
C TRP A 147 -2.63 7.63 -15.08
N PRO A 148 -1.36 7.74 -14.67
CA PRO A 148 -0.69 9.05 -14.58
C PRO A 148 -0.60 9.77 -15.92
N ALA A 149 -0.31 9.07 -17.02
CA ALA A 149 -0.27 9.67 -18.35
C ALA A 149 -1.64 10.18 -18.80
N LEU A 150 -2.71 9.39 -18.57
CA LEU A 150 -4.08 9.81 -18.84
C LEU A 150 -4.47 11.07 -18.05
N MET A 151 -4.17 11.08 -16.74
CA MET A 151 -4.44 12.24 -15.88
C MET A 151 -3.65 13.47 -16.31
N GLN A 152 -2.39 13.29 -16.69
CA GLN A 152 -1.55 14.37 -17.20
C GLN A 152 -2.12 14.95 -18.49
N ASP A 153 -2.52 14.12 -19.44
CA ASP A 153 -3.08 14.58 -20.73
C ASP A 153 -4.41 15.33 -20.53
N ILE A 154 -5.30 14.80 -19.69
CA ILE A 154 -6.56 15.47 -19.34
C ILE A 154 -6.28 16.82 -18.64
N SER A 155 -5.38 16.83 -17.65
CA SER A 155 -5.04 18.06 -16.94
C SER A 155 -4.43 19.11 -17.87
N ARG A 156 -3.54 18.69 -18.77
CA ARG A 156 -2.95 19.61 -19.76
C ARG A 156 -4.04 20.26 -20.61
N ASP A 157 -4.95 19.48 -21.19
CA ASP A 157 -6.01 20.01 -22.04
C ASP A 157 -7.02 20.89 -21.27
N LEU A 158 -7.16 20.70 -19.96
CA LEU A 158 -8.01 21.52 -19.10
C LEU A 158 -7.37 22.87 -18.74
N TRP A 159 -6.06 22.87 -18.48
CA TRP A 159 -5.36 24.05 -17.96
C TRP A 159 -4.62 24.83 -19.06
N ASP A 160 -4.30 24.19 -20.19
CA ASP A 160 -3.68 24.84 -21.34
C ASP A 160 -4.78 25.59 -22.15
N GLN A 161 -5.20 26.70 -21.60
CA GLN A 161 -6.21 27.58 -22.18
C GLN A 161 -5.54 28.52 -23.20
N GLY A 162 -5.25 27.98 -24.40
CA GLY A 162 -4.94 28.82 -25.54
C GLY A 162 -6.16 29.59 -26.04
N ASP A 163 -6.08 30.17 -27.22
CA ASP A 163 -7.17 30.97 -27.85
C ASP A 163 -8.44 30.13 -28.22
N LYS A 164 -8.46 28.86 -27.91
CA LYS A 164 -9.59 27.95 -28.22
C LYS A 164 -10.39 27.60 -26.97
N PRO A 165 -11.73 27.57 -27.07
CA PRO A 165 -12.56 27.16 -25.95
C PRO A 165 -12.26 25.71 -25.55
N VAL A 166 -12.17 25.46 -24.23
CA VAL A 166 -11.93 24.12 -23.68
C VAL A 166 -13.12 23.22 -24.05
N PRO A 167 -12.86 22.05 -24.66
CA PRO A 167 -13.93 21.11 -24.96
C PRO A 167 -14.63 20.61 -23.69
N PRO A 168 -15.92 20.21 -23.77
CA PRO A 168 -16.61 19.63 -22.63
C PRO A 168 -15.84 18.44 -22.04
N LEU A 169 -15.77 18.34 -20.70
CA LEU A 169 -15.05 17.30 -19.97
C LEU A 169 -15.32 15.89 -20.51
N ARG A 170 -16.57 15.61 -20.89
CA ARG A 170 -16.95 14.35 -21.50
C ARG A 170 -16.18 14.04 -22.79
N GLN A 171 -15.99 15.05 -23.66
CA GLN A 171 -15.27 14.87 -24.91
C GLN A 171 -13.77 14.68 -24.68
N LEU A 172 -13.19 15.46 -23.76
CA LEU A 172 -11.79 15.31 -23.35
C LEU A 172 -11.54 13.89 -22.81
N PHE A 173 -12.36 13.46 -21.85
CA PHE A 173 -12.25 12.15 -21.24
C PHE A 173 -12.33 11.02 -22.26
N TRP A 174 -13.32 11.02 -23.15
CA TRP A 174 -13.46 10.01 -24.19
C TRP A 174 -12.32 10.01 -25.21
N ARG A 175 -11.80 11.19 -25.57
CA ARG A 175 -10.66 11.34 -26.47
C ARG A 175 -9.43 10.64 -25.89
N HIS A 176 -9.10 10.94 -24.65
CA HIS A 176 -7.91 10.39 -23.98
C HIS A 176 -8.07 8.92 -23.62
N LEU A 177 -9.25 8.50 -23.18
CA LEU A 177 -9.54 7.07 -22.95
C LEU A 177 -9.28 6.23 -24.21
N ARG A 178 -9.74 6.68 -25.36
CA ARG A 178 -9.50 5.97 -26.63
C ARG A 178 -8.02 5.90 -26.98
N ARG A 179 -7.28 6.98 -26.72
CA ARG A 179 -5.84 7.08 -27.01
C ARG A 179 -4.99 6.16 -26.10
N HIS A 180 -5.34 6.04 -24.84
CA HIS A 180 -4.62 5.23 -23.85
C HIS A 180 -5.08 3.77 -23.76
N GLY A 181 -6.03 3.35 -24.57
CA GLY A 181 -6.51 1.96 -24.63
C GLY A 181 -7.71 1.69 -23.71
N LEU A 182 -8.90 1.94 -24.23
CA LEU A 182 -10.17 1.87 -23.50
C LEU A 182 -10.38 0.53 -22.78
N TRP A 183 -10.02 -0.58 -23.40
CA TRP A 183 -10.22 -1.92 -22.85
C TRP A 183 -9.27 -2.22 -21.67
N HIS A 184 -8.03 -1.74 -21.72
CA HIS A 184 -7.10 -1.88 -20.60
C HIS A 184 -7.56 -1.07 -19.39
N LEU A 185 -7.96 0.18 -19.61
CA LEU A 185 -8.46 1.06 -18.55
C LEU A 185 -9.78 0.55 -17.96
N ALA A 186 -10.73 0.10 -18.79
CA ALA A 186 -11.97 -0.50 -18.32
C ALA A 186 -11.72 -1.78 -17.50
N GLY A 187 -10.81 -2.64 -17.95
CA GLY A 187 -10.38 -3.81 -17.18
C GLY A 187 -9.74 -3.47 -15.84
N ASP A 188 -8.96 -2.40 -15.77
CA ASP A 188 -8.38 -1.93 -14.51
C ASP A 188 -9.44 -1.35 -13.57
N VAL A 189 -10.40 -0.55 -14.07
CA VAL A 189 -11.51 -0.02 -13.27
C VAL A 189 -12.38 -1.13 -12.69
N VAL A 190 -12.83 -2.08 -13.53
CA VAL A 190 -13.69 -3.19 -13.06
C VAL A 190 -13.01 -4.02 -11.99
N ARG A 191 -11.70 -4.27 -12.13
CA ARG A 191 -10.94 -5.00 -11.11
C ARG A 191 -10.69 -4.18 -9.85
N SER A 192 -10.47 -2.87 -9.99
CA SER A 192 -10.31 -1.97 -8.83
C SER A 192 -11.57 -1.92 -7.98
N ILE A 193 -12.75 -1.84 -8.61
CA ILE A 193 -14.04 -1.86 -7.91
C ILE A 193 -14.27 -3.19 -7.15
N ARG A 194 -13.73 -4.29 -7.67
CA ARG A 194 -13.80 -5.60 -6.99
C ARG A 194 -12.76 -5.76 -5.88
N CYS A 195 -11.74 -4.92 -5.84
CA CYS A 195 -10.64 -4.96 -4.88
C CYS A 195 -10.81 -3.99 -3.70
N LEU A 196 -11.72 -3.04 -3.81
CA LEU A 196 -12.08 -2.04 -2.81
C LEU A 196 -13.44 -2.37 -2.19
#